data_14e3f9773ab596dfc57741514b57b931
#
_entry.id   14e3f9773ab596dfc57741514b57b931
#
_cell.length_a   1.000
_cell.length_b   1.000
_cell.length_c   1.000
_cell.angle_alpha   90.00
_cell.angle_beta   90.00
_cell.angle_gamma   90.00
#
_symmetry.space_group_name_H-M   'P 1'
#
loop_
_entity.id
_entity.type
_entity.pdbx_description
1 polymer ?
#
loop_
_entity_poly.entity_id
_entity_poly.type
_entity_poly.pdbx_seq_one_letter_code
_entity_poly.pdbx_strand_id
1 'polypeptide(L)'
;MTEAGEQAFERAAAHDRAGREAEAIPEYEEALRLGLPDATRRKAMLGLGSSFRNVGRHDDAVAVLDGACAQFPDDHALRAFRALALSSAGRCEEALGDALLLVAEEVELGGYEFALRHYAGELARP
;
A
#
# COMPACT_ATOMS: atom_id res chain seq x y z
N MET A 1 17.12 9.11 8.19
CA MET A 1 16.53 8.85 9.52
C MET A 1 16.72 10.07 10.39
N THR A 2 15.67 10.76 10.72
CA THR A 2 15.77 11.96 11.54
C THR A 2 14.67 11.96 12.59
N GLU A 3 14.97 12.63 13.72
CA GLU A 3 13.96 12.89 14.74
C GLU A 3 12.80 13.70 14.17
N ALA A 4 13.11 14.68 13.30
CA ALA A 4 12.09 15.49 12.62
C ALA A 4 11.18 14.63 11.74
N GLY A 5 11.73 13.62 11.05
CA GLY A 5 10.95 12.67 10.27
C GLY A 5 10.00 11.86 11.14
N GLU A 6 10.49 11.35 12.25
CA GLU A 6 9.67 10.60 13.21
C GLU A 6 8.59 11.46 13.85
N GLN A 7 8.88 12.72 14.15
CA GLN A 7 7.89 13.66 14.67
C GLN A 7 6.79 13.95 13.66
N ALA A 8 7.16 14.13 12.39
CA ALA A 8 6.18 14.32 11.30
C ALA A 8 5.30 13.07 11.16
N PHE A 9 5.90 11.88 11.25
CA PHE A 9 5.15 10.62 11.21
C PHE A 9 4.14 10.55 12.36
N GLU A 10 4.52 10.93 13.56
CA GLU A 10 3.62 10.93 14.73
C GLU A 10 2.44 11.89 14.54
N ARG A 11 2.69 13.08 13.96
CA ARG A 11 1.61 14.02 13.65
C ARG A 11 0.66 13.43 12.61
N ALA A 12 1.21 12.80 11.56
CA ALA A 12 0.42 12.15 10.52
C ALA A 12 -0.45 11.03 11.11
N ALA A 13 0.14 10.19 11.94
CA ALA A 13 -0.56 9.08 12.58
C ALA A 13 -1.69 9.57 13.49
N ALA A 14 -1.48 10.70 14.19
CA ALA A 14 -2.49 11.29 15.03
C ALA A 14 -3.69 11.79 14.22
N HIS A 15 -3.45 12.46 13.10
CA HIS A 15 -4.51 12.89 12.19
C HIS A 15 -5.27 11.68 11.62
N ASP A 16 -4.53 10.66 11.21
CA ASP A 16 -5.09 9.44 10.64
C ASP A 16 -6.02 8.75 11.64
N ARG A 17 -5.57 8.55 12.88
CA ARG A 17 -6.40 7.95 13.93
C ARG A 17 -7.65 8.76 14.25
N ALA A 18 -7.60 10.07 14.05
CA ALA A 18 -8.73 10.96 14.27
C ALA A 18 -9.65 11.08 13.05
N GLY A 19 -9.38 10.35 11.96
CA GLY A 19 -10.16 10.39 10.74
C GLY A 19 -9.92 11.64 9.89
N ARG A 20 -8.83 12.36 10.13
CA ARG A 20 -8.46 13.56 9.37
C ARG A 20 -7.42 13.22 8.31
N GLU A 21 -7.81 12.40 7.33
CA GLU A 21 -6.90 11.92 6.30
C GLU A 21 -6.30 13.05 5.46
N ALA A 22 -7.09 14.08 5.15
CA ALA A 22 -6.58 15.22 4.37
C ALA A 22 -5.43 15.94 5.08
N GLU A 23 -5.49 16.05 6.41
CA GLU A 23 -4.41 16.64 7.20
C GLU A 23 -3.25 15.68 7.41
N ALA A 24 -3.50 14.38 7.40
CA ALA A 24 -2.45 13.37 7.55
C ALA A 24 -1.51 13.34 6.33
N ILE A 25 -2.04 13.54 5.13
CA ILE A 25 -1.29 13.43 3.87
C ILE A 25 -0.01 14.28 3.88
N PRO A 26 -0.06 15.61 4.07
CA PRO A 26 1.16 16.42 4.03
C PRO A 26 2.15 16.03 5.13
N GLU A 27 1.69 15.55 6.27
CA GLU A 27 2.59 15.12 7.35
C GLU A 27 3.28 13.80 7.01
N TYR A 28 2.59 12.84 6.39
CA TYR A 28 3.23 11.63 5.89
C TYR A 28 4.26 11.96 4.80
N GLU A 29 3.91 12.85 3.88
CA GLU A 29 4.83 13.27 2.82
C GLU A 29 6.09 13.91 3.40
N GLU A 30 5.93 14.78 4.38
CA GLU A 30 7.05 15.43 5.06
C GLU A 30 7.93 14.41 5.80
N ALA A 31 7.31 13.45 6.50
CA ALA A 31 8.05 12.40 7.19
C ALA A 31 8.91 11.58 6.22
N LEU A 32 8.34 11.20 5.08
CA LEU A 32 9.06 10.46 4.04
C LEU A 32 10.19 11.28 3.44
N ARG A 33 9.96 12.58 3.22
CA ARG A 33 10.98 13.49 2.69
C ARG A 33 12.16 13.64 3.65
N LEU A 34 11.88 13.74 4.96
CA LEU A 34 12.91 13.91 5.98
C LEU A 34 13.69 12.63 6.28
N GLY A 35 13.09 11.48 6.01
CA GLY A 35 13.72 10.19 6.20
C GLY A 35 13.23 9.46 7.45
N LEU A 36 12.94 8.17 7.28
CA LEU A 36 12.43 7.29 8.31
C LEU A 36 13.17 5.95 8.27
N PRO A 37 13.36 5.28 9.41
CA PRO A 37 13.84 3.89 9.38
C PRO A 37 12.84 2.99 8.66
N ASP A 38 13.32 1.87 8.12
CA ASP A 38 12.53 0.98 7.27
C ASP A 38 11.18 0.59 7.88
N ALA A 39 11.15 0.22 9.14
CA ALA A 39 9.91 -0.20 9.81
C ALA A 39 8.87 0.92 9.85
N THR A 40 9.29 2.14 10.10
CA THR A 40 8.41 3.31 10.14
C THR A 40 8.06 3.79 8.72
N ARG A 41 9.01 3.68 7.79
CA ARG A 41 8.77 4.04 6.39
C ARG A 41 7.68 3.18 5.76
N ARG A 42 7.65 1.86 6.04
CA ARG A 42 6.55 0.98 5.63
C ARG A 42 5.21 1.50 6.10
N LYS A 43 5.12 1.85 7.38
CA LYS A 43 3.89 2.36 7.99
C LYS A 43 3.47 3.69 7.37
N ALA A 44 4.44 4.58 7.13
CA ALA A 44 4.17 5.88 6.53
C ALA A 44 3.66 5.74 5.10
N MET A 45 4.25 4.86 4.30
CA MET A 45 3.81 4.63 2.93
C MET A 45 2.44 3.99 2.88
N LEU A 46 2.15 3.04 3.79
CA LEU A 46 0.82 2.45 3.91
C LEU A 46 -0.21 3.50 4.30
N GLY A 47 0.09 4.30 5.32
CA GLY A 47 -0.79 5.37 5.79
C GLY A 47 -1.06 6.41 4.72
N LEU A 48 -0.02 6.82 4.00
CA LEU A 48 -0.15 7.79 2.91
C LEU A 48 -1.01 7.23 1.77
N GLY A 49 -0.73 6.00 1.34
CA GLY A 49 -1.51 5.35 0.29
C GLY A 49 -2.98 5.20 0.68
N SER A 50 -3.25 4.77 1.90
CA SER A 50 -4.61 4.63 2.42
C SER A 50 -5.32 5.98 2.51
N SER A 51 -4.63 7.01 2.98
CA SER A 51 -5.19 8.37 3.08
C SER A 51 -5.51 8.95 1.72
N PHE A 52 -4.63 8.81 0.72
CA PHE A 52 -4.92 9.22 -0.65
C PHE A 52 -6.17 8.54 -1.18
N ARG A 53 -6.27 7.22 -0.98
CA ARG A 53 -7.44 6.45 -1.43
C ARG A 53 -8.72 6.98 -0.78
N ASN A 54 -8.69 7.22 0.52
CA ASN A 54 -9.87 7.65 1.28
C ASN A 54 -10.35 9.05 0.92
N VAL A 55 -9.46 9.92 0.45
CA VAL A 55 -9.86 11.27 -0.03
C VAL A 55 -10.14 11.30 -1.53
N GLY A 56 -10.12 10.17 -2.22
CA GLY A 56 -10.46 10.08 -3.63
C GLY A 56 -9.28 10.32 -4.59
N ARG A 57 -8.06 10.44 -4.08
CA ARG A 57 -6.85 10.59 -4.91
C ARG A 57 -6.29 9.20 -5.23
N HIS A 58 -7.03 8.45 -6.04
CA HIS A 58 -6.78 7.03 -6.27
C HIS A 58 -5.49 6.75 -7.03
N ASP A 59 -5.15 7.57 -8.04
CA ASP A 59 -3.92 7.38 -8.79
C ASP A 59 -2.69 7.68 -7.94
N ASP A 60 -2.78 8.67 -7.06
CA ASP A 60 -1.71 8.97 -6.10
C ASP A 60 -1.53 7.81 -5.12
N ALA A 61 -2.63 7.20 -4.68
CA ALA A 61 -2.59 6.02 -3.82
C ALA A 61 -1.86 4.86 -4.50
N VAL A 62 -2.19 4.57 -5.75
CA VAL A 62 -1.52 3.51 -6.52
C VAL A 62 -0.04 3.80 -6.65
N ALA A 63 0.33 5.04 -6.98
CA ALA A 63 1.74 5.42 -7.16
C ALA A 63 2.57 5.21 -5.88
N VAL A 64 2.04 5.64 -4.73
CA VAL A 64 2.73 5.46 -3.44
C VAL A 64 2.88 3.97 -3.12
N LEU A 65 1.82 3.19 -3.29
CA LEU A 65 1.84 1.78 -2.94
C LEU A 65 2.64 0.94 -3.93
N ASP A 66 2.71 1.33 -5.20
CA ASP A 66 3.66 0.74 -6.16
C ASP A 66 5.10 0.91 -5.67
N GLY A 67 5.46 2.13 -5.28
CA GLY A 67 6.79 2.40 -4.74
C GLY A 67 7.08 1.64 -3.45
N ALA A 68 6.08 1.53 -2.58
CA ALA A 68 6.20 0.80 -1.33
C ALA A 68 6.42 -0.70 -1.57
N CYS A 69 5.66 -1.30 -2.48
CA CYS A 69 5.82 -2.71 -2.83
C CYS A 69 7.16 -3.00 -3.51
N ALA A 70 7.71 -2.02 -4.25
CA ALA A 70 9.04 -2.15 -4.84
C ALA A 70 10.13 -2.14 -3.77
N GLN A 71 9.98 -1.33 -2.72
CA GLN A 71 10.94 -1.27 -1.62
C GLN A 71 10.79 -2.45 -0.65
N PHE A 72 9.59 -2.91 -0.42
CA PHE A 72 9.28 -3.96 0.55
C PHE A 72 8.44 -5.07 -0.11
N PRO A 73 9.03 -5.84 -1.04
CA PRO A 73 8.26 -6.78 -1.87
C PRO A 73 7.60 -7.92 -1.10
N ASP A 74 8.09 -8.22 0.11
CA ASP A 74 7.55 -9.30 0.94
C ASP A 74 6.50 -8.81 1.95
N ASP A 75 6.15 -7.53 1.92
CA ASP A 75 5.18 -6.97 2.84
C ASP A 75 3.76 -7.22 2.33
N HIS A 76 3.05 -8.13 3.00
CA HIS A 76 1.71 -8.55 2.60
C HIS A 76 0.68 -7.44 2.75
N ALA A 77 0.81 -6.62 3.80
CA ALA A 77 -0.12 -5.50 4.02
C ALA A 77 -0.03 -4.48 2.90
N LEU A 78 1.18 -4.11 2.48
CA LEU A 78 1.37 -3.18 1.36
C LEU A 78 0.78 -3.73 0.07
N ARG A 79 0.97 -5.02 -0.20
CA ARG A 79 0.41 -5.68 -1.39
C ARG A 79 -1.10 -5.68 -1.37
N ALA A 80 -1.72 -5.97 -0.22
CA ALA A 80 -3.17 -5.98 -0.07
C ALA A 80 -3.76 -4.57 -0.25
N PHE A 81 -3.15 -3.57 0.36
CA PHE A 81 -3.61 -2.18 0.24
C PHE A 81 -3.38 -1.62 -1.17
N ARG A 82 -2.33 -2.07 -1.87
CA ARG A 82 -2.14 -1.75 -3.27
C ARG A 82 -3.29 -2.29 -4.12
N ALA A 83 -3.73 -3.51 -3.86
CA ALA A 83 -4.89 -4.08 -4.56
C ALA A 83 -6.15 -3.25 -4.32
N LEU A 84 -6.38 -2.78 -3.08
CA LEU A 84 -7.50 -1.89 -2.78
C LEU A 84 -7.41 -0.59 -3.58
N ALA A 85 -6.21 0.01 -3.66
CA ALA A 85 -6.00 1.25 -4.40
C ALA A 85 -6.24 1.05 -5.91
N LEU A 86 -5.76 -0.05 -6.47
CA LEU A 86 -6.00 -0.40 -7.87
C LEU A 86 -7.49 -0.51 -8.16
N SER A 87 -8.24 -1.19 -7.28
CA SER A 87 -9.69 -1.32 -7.43
C SER A 87 -10.37 0.05 -7.40
N SER A 88 -9.98 0.92 -6.48
CA SER A 88 -10.52 2.27 -6.38
C SER A 88 -10.22 3.12 -7.61
N ALA A 89 -9.07 2.86 -8.25
CA ALA A 89 -8.66 3.55 -9.47
C ALA A 89 -9.32 2.96 -10.74
N GLY A 90 -10.24 2.01 -10.60
CA GLY A 90 -10.93 1.39 -11.72
C GLY A 90 -10.17 0.25 -12.39
N ARG A 91 -9.05 -0.19 -11.82
CA ARG A 91 -8.23 -1.29 -12.35
C ARG A 91 -8.55 -2.58 -11.60
N CYS A 92 -9.82 -3.00 -11.68
CA CYS A 92 -10.35 -4.08 -10.83
C CYS A 92 -9.81 -5.46 -11.18
N GLU A 93 -9.60 -5.77 -12.46
CA GLU A 93 -9.03 -7.07 -12.84
C GLU A 93 -7.60 -7.21 -12.35
N GLU A 94 -6.81 -6.17 -12.50
CA GLU A 94 -5.44 -6.13 -12.01
C GLU A 94 -5.40 -6.27 -10.49
N ALA A 95 -6.30 -5.57 -9.79
CA ALA A 95 -6.44 -5.66 -8.34
C ALA A 95 -6.78 -7.08 -7.90
N LEU A 96 -7.73 -7.73 -8.57
CA LEU A 96 -8.11 -9.11 -8.27
C LEU A 96 -6.95 -10.06 -8.49
N GLY A 97 -6.24 -9.90 -9.61
CA GLY A 97 -5.06 -10.71 -9.92
C GLY A 97 -4.00 -10.61 -8.84
N ASP A 98 -3.67 -9.39 -8.40
CA ASP A 98 -2.69 -9.15 -7.35
C ASP A 98 -3.11 -9.79 -6.03
N ALA A 99 -4.37 -9.65 -5.65
CA ALA A 99 -4.90 -10.23 -4.41
C ALA A 99 -4.85 -11.76 -4.45
N LEU A 100 -5.23 -12.37 -5.57
CA LEU A 100 -5.19 -13.82 -5.74
C LEU A 100 -3.75 -14.36 -5.79
N LEU A 101 -2.80 -13.61 -6.35
CA LEU A 101 -1.39 -13.99 -6.29
C LEU A 101 -0.91 -14.06 -4.85
N LEU A 102 -1.30 -13.09 -4.03
CA LEU A 102 -0.96 -13.09 -2.61
C LEU A 102 -1.54 -14.34 -1.91
N VAL A 103 -2.79 -14.68 -2.20
CA VAL A 103 -3.42 -15.89 -1.67
C VAL A 103 -2.65 -17.14 -2.09
N ALA A 104 -2.31 -17.24 -3.38
CA ALA A 104 -1.61 -18.41 -3.93
C ALA A 104 -0.21 -18.61 -3.32
N GLU A 105 0.44 -17.52 -2.90
CA GLU A 105 1.76 -17.56 -2.29
C GLU A 105 1.72 -17.94 -0.82
N GLU A 106 0.67 -17.54 -0.10
CA GLU A 106 0.65 -17.61 1.36
C GLU A 106 -0.29 -18.67 1.93
N VAL A 107 -1.18 -19.24 1.13
CA VAL A 107 -2.19 -20.19 1.59
C VAL A 107 -2.02 -21.51 0.86
N GLU A 108 -2.09 -22.62 1.60
CA GLU A 108 -2.13 -23.96 0.99
C GLU A 108 -3.49 -24.19 0.34
N LEU A 109 -3.47 -24.59 -0.94
CA LEU A 109 -4.68 -24.77 -1.74
C LEU A 109 -4.85 -26.21 -2.23
N GLY A 110 -4.25 -27.17 -1.52
CA GLY A 110 -4.42 -28.60 -1.84
C GLY A 110 -3.89 -28.99 -3.21
N GLY A 111 -2.83 -28.35 -3.68
CA GLY A 111 -2.22 -28.63 -4.97
C GLY A 111 -2.70 -27.74 -6.11
N TYR A 112 -3.63 -26.81 -5.83
CA TYR A 112 -4.17 -25.91 -6.86
C TYR A 112 -3.41 -24.57 -6.95
N GLU A 113 -2.33 -24.40 -6.18
CA GLU A 113 -1.56 -23.13 -6.13
C GLU A 113 -1.01 -22.76 -7.51
N PHE A 114 -0.50 -23.71 -8.25
CA PHE A 114 0.05 -23.47 -9.59
C PHE A 114 -1.00 -22.94 -10.55
N ALA A 115 -2.17 -23.56 -10.60
CA ALA A 115 -3.26 -23.14 -11.49
C ALA A 115 -3.76 -21.74 -11.12
N LEU A 116 -3.95 -21.49 -9.82
CA LEU A 116 -4.40 -20.16 -9.35
C LEU A 116 -3.38 -19.09 -9.70
N ARG A 117 -2.09 -19.37 -9.49
CA ARG A 117 -1.02 -18.43 -9.82
C ARG A 117 -0.99 -18.10 -11.31
N HIS A 118 -1.21 -19.09 -12.15
CA HIS A 118 -1.26 -18.91 -13.60
C HIS A 118 -2.39 -17.94 -14.00
N TYR A 119 -3.61 -18.23 -13.57
CA TYR A 119 -4.77 -17.41 -13.94
C TYR A 119 -4.73 -16.02 -13.29
N ALA A 120 -4.31 -15.95 -12.03
CA ALA A 120 -4.16 -14.66 -11.34
C ALA A 120 -3.11 -13.78 -12.02
N GLY A 121 -2.03 -14.39 -12.49
CA GLY A 121 -0.99 -13.68 -13.23
C GLY A 121 -1.49 -13.04 -14.51
N GLU A 122 -2.43 -13.69 -15.21
CA GLU A 122 -3.06 -13.10 -16.40
C GLU A 122 -3.91 -11.87 -16.06
N LEU A 123 -4.66 -11.94 -14.96
CA LEU A 123 -5.48 -10.80 -14.49
C LEU A 123 -4.62 -9.63 -14.01
N ALA A 124 -3.48 -9.90 -13.38
CA ALA A 124 -2.61 -8.89 -12.81
C ALA A 124 -1.84 -8.07 -13.84
N ARG A 125 -1.88 -8.46 -15.12
CA ARG A 125 -1.20 -7.70 -16.18
C ARG A 125 -1.91 -6.37 -16.42
N PRO A 126 -1.14 -5.28 -16.49
CA PRO A 126 -1.73 -3.97 -16.81
C PRO A 126 -2.29 -3.90 -18.23
#